data_3681b132f698060de66876e81e200622
#
_entry.id   3681b132f698060de66876e81e200622
#
_cell.length_a   1.000
_cell.length_b   1.000
_cell.length_c   1.000
_cell.angle_alpha   90.00
_cell.angle_beta   90.00
_cell.angle_gamma   90.00
#
_symmetry.space_group_name_H-M   'P 1'
#
loop_
_entity.id
_entity.type
_entity.pdbx_description
1 polymer ?
#
loop_
_entity_poly.entity_id
_entity_poly.type
_entity_poly.pdbx_seq_one_letter_code
_entity_poly.pdbx_strand_id
1 'polypeptide(L)'
;MKTTIDATQAGDGAQAEGSWLRTLNPNEKRTLTASFSGYAVDAFDYYTLPLVTPILLSLWGMSKTEVGLIGTATLVASAFGGWIAGILADRYGRVRILQLTILVFAIFTFACGLAQTPGQLMVARTLQGLGFGGEWAVGSVLIAEMIRPAYRGKAVGLVQSSWAIGWGAAVLVSLALFSFLPPEYSWRVMFMLGLLPALLIVFIRRSIRDPEIYVQSRAAVERGERSGNFLAIFKPGMLRTTVLASLLFTGMQGGYYAIGVWLPTFLKNERHLTVLGSGGYQFMFIAGAFIGYLCGAYLSDRLGRRRAFMLFAVGAGSLVYAYTLLPITDGLMLLLGFPLGFFMSGIFSGAGAFLAELFPNELRGSGQGFCYNFGRGIGATFPALVGVLSDRMHLPLGTAIGICAAVAYAMVVVVALCLPETRGRDLRQN
;
A
#
# COMPACT_ATOMS: atom_id res chain seq x y z
N MET A 1 39.21 -35.09 35.72
CA MET A 1 37.77 -35.19 35.61
C MET A 1 37.31 -34.31 34.44
N LYS A 2 37.22 -34.89 33.24
CA LYS A 2 36.87 -34.19 32.00
C LYS A 2 35.34 -34.19 31.87
N THR A 3 34.72 -33.02 31.91
CA THR A 3 33.29 -32.84 31.65
C THR A 3 33.05 -32.85 30.15
N THR A 4 32.39 -33.87 29.69
CA THR A 4 31.87 -34.03 28.34
C THR A 4 30.74 -33.01 28.13
N ILE A 5 30.94 -32.05 27.23
CA ILE A 5 29.88 -31.13 26.77
C ILE A 5 29.10 -31.89 25.70
N ASP A 6 27.84 -32.06 25.98
CA ASP A 6 26.84 -32.75 25.15
C ASP A 6 26.65 -32.08 23.79
N ALA A 7 26.97 -32.79 22.72
CA ALA A 7 26.91 -32.36 21.33
C ALA A 7 25.49 -32.57 20.73
N THR A 8 24.43 -32.31 21.49
CA THR A 8 23.04 -32.63 21.08
C THR A 8 22.18 -31.36 20.71
N GLN A 9 22.79 -30.20 20.50
CA GLN A 9 22.02 -29.00 20.05
C GLN A 9 22.37 -28.44 18.66
N ALA A 10 23.09 -29.19 17.85
CA ALA A 10 23.47 -28.78 16.49
C ALA A 10 22.69 -29.55 15.40
N GLY A 11 21.45 -29.94 15.64
CA GLY A 11 20.69 -30.83 14.76
C GLY A 11 19.35 -30.36 14.23
N ASP A 12 18.96 -29.07 14.40
CA ASP A 12 17.62 -28.57 13.98
C ASP A 12 17.61 -27.60 12.78
N GLY A 13 18.72 -27.48 12.06
CA GLY A 13 18.86 -26.54 10.91
C GLY A 13 18.53 -27.12 9.54
N ALA A 14 18.16 -28.39 9.40
CA ALA A 14 18.04 -29.05 8.10
C ALA A 14 16.83 -29.97 7.94
N GLN A 15 15.67 -29.58 8.49
CA GLN A 15 14.42 -30.33 8.23
C GLN A 15 13.27 -29.33 8.04
N ALA A 16 12.85 -29.21 6.83
CA ALA A 16 11.54 -28.94 6.25
C ALA A 16 11.61 -27.97 5.07
N GLU A 17 11.97 -28.46 3.88
CA GLU A 17 11.55 -27.89 2.59
C GLU A 17 10.02 -28.02 2.37
N GLY A 18 9.26 -28.27 3.41
CA GLY A 18 7.81 -28.14 3.44
C GLY A 18 7.42 -26.66 3.52
N SER A 19 6.46 -26.23 2.72
CA SER A 19 5.90 -24.89 2.74
C SER A 19 5.77 -24.37 4.19
N TRP A 20 6.48 -23.28 4.55
CA TRP A 20 6.45 -22.65 5.88
C TRP A 20 5.01 -22.37 6.38
N LEU A 21 4.06 -22.22 5.43
CA LEU A 21 2.63 -22.08 5.72
C LEU A 21 2.04 -23.29 6.46
N ARG A 22 2.60 -24.49 6.26
CA ARG A 22 2.13 -25.71 6.94
C ARG A 22 2.56 -25.73 8.40
N THR A 23 3.66 -25.06 8.75
CA THR A 23 4.22 -25.03 10.11
C THR A 23 3.56 -23.96 11.00
N LEU A 24 2.73 -23.08 10.44
CA LEU A 24 2.00 -22.06 11.19
C LEU A 24 0.94 -22.72 12.10
N ASN A 25 0.82 -22.19 13.31
CA ASN A 25 -0.24 -22.59 14.22
C ASN A 25 -1.63 -22.05 13.77
N PRO A 26 -2.75 -22.54 14.32
CA PRO A 26 -4.08 -22.10 13.90
C PRO A 26 -4.34 -20.58 14.03
N ASN A 27 -3.79 -19.93 15.06
CA ASN A 27 -3.95 -18.49 15.28
C ASN A 27 -3.13 -17.68 14.26
N GLU A 28 -1.89 -18.10 13.98
CA GLU A 28 -1.05 -17.51 12.94
C GLU A 28 -1.73 -17.61 11.57
N LYS A 29 -2.30 -18.80 11.23
CA LYS A 29 -3.04 -18.99 9.96
C LYS A 29 -4.24 -18.07 9.86
N ARG A 30 -5.07 -17.98 10.93
CA ARG A 30 -6.24 -17.10 10.94
C ARG A 30 -5.84 -15.62 10.77
N THR A 31 -4.82 -15.18 11.47
CA THR A 31 -4.31 -13.80 11.35
C THR A 31 -3.78 -13.53 9.97
N LEU A 32 -2.98 -14.44 9.41
CA LEU A 32 -2.42 -14.32 8.06
C LEU A 32 -3.54 -14.25 7.01
N THR A 33 -4.53 -15.16 7.08
CA THR A 33 -5.66 -15.18 6.15
C THR A 33 -6.49 -13.90 6.25
N ALA A 34 -6.81 -13.44 7.46
CA ALA A 34 -7.58 -12.21 7.65
C ALA A 34 -6.86 -10.98 7.11
N SER A 35 -5.56 -10.85 7.40
CA SER A 35 -4.77 -9.71 6.90
C SER A 35 -4.55 -9.78 5.39
N PHE A 36 -4.32 -10.96 4.84
CA PHE A 36 -4.23 -11.17 3.39
C PHE A 36 -5.52 -10.78 2.69
N SER A 37 -6.66 -11.28 3.19
CA SER A 37 -7.98 -10.96 2.63
C SER A 37 -8.32 -9.48 2.80
N GLY A 38 -8.00 -8.89 3.97
CA GLY A 38 -8.20 -7.48 4.24
C GLY A 38 -7.48 -6.60 3.25
N TYR A 39 -6.20 -6.85 3.08
CA TYR A 39 -5.37 -6.06 2.19
C TYR A 39 -5.74 -6.23 0.70
N ALA A 40 -6.23 -7.42 0.31
CA ALA A 40 -6.79 -7.63 -1.03
C ALA A 40 -8.08 -6.81 -1.25
N VAL A 41 -8.95 -6.74 -0.26
CA VAL A 41 -10.20 -5.94 -0.34
C VAL A 41 -9.88 -4.44 -0.37
N ASP A 42 -8.89 -4.00 0.40
CA ASP A 42 -8.43 -2.61 0.36
C ASP A 42 -7.94 -2.22 -1.05
N ALA A 43 -7.18 -3.12 -1.69
CA ALA A 43 -6.74 -2.91 -3.05
C ALA A 43 -7.91 -2.89 -4.05
N PHE A 44 -8.87 -3.79 -3.90
CA PHE A 44 -10.08 -3.80 -4.74
C PHE A 44 -10.79 -2.44 -4.70
N ASP A 45 -11.03 -1.92 -3.51
CA ASP A 45 -11.71 -0.62 -3.38
C ASP A 45 -10.84 0.55 -3.83
N TYR A 46 -9.55 0.54 -3.51
CA TYR A 46 -8.64 1.58 -3.98
C TYR A 46 -8.68 1.74 -5.50
N TYR A 47 -8.65 0.60 -6.23
CA TYR A 47 -8.69 0.62 -7.69
C TYR A 47 -10.08 0.82 -8.29
N THR A 48 -11.14 0.74 -7.49
CA THR A 48 -12.50 1.05 -7.96
C THR A 48 -12.59 2.46 -8.56
N LEU A 49 -12.09 3.49 -7.87
CA LEU A 49 -12.11 4.86 -8.40
C LEU A 49 -11.32 5.01 -9.72
N PRO A 50 -10.05 4.59 -9.83
CA PRO A 50 -9.33 4.60 -11.11
C PRO A 50 -10.07 3.94 -12.26
N LEU A 51 -10.69 2.77 -12.02
CA LEU A 51 -11.40 2.01 -13.05
C LEU A 51 -12.70 2.69 -13.53
N VAL A 52 -13.43 3.32 -12.62
CA VAL A 52 -14.66 4.04 -12.96
C VAL A 52 -14.42 5.48 -13.46
N THR A 53 -13.23 6.02 -13.24
CA THR A 53 -12.86 7.40 -13.64
C THR A 53 -13.21 7.73 -15.10
N PRO A 54 -12.87 6.90 -16.11
CA PRO A 54 -13.24 7.20 -17.50
C PRO A 54 -14.75 7.34 -17.73
N ILE A 55 -15.56 6.64 -16.93
CA ILE A 55 -17.03 6.73 -16.98
C ILE A 55 -17.48 8.04 -16.34
N LEU A 56 -16.96 8.37 -15.16
CA LEU A 56 -17.33 9.60 -14.43
C LEU A 56 -16.97 10.87 -15.22
N LEU A 57 -15.80 10.89 -15.90
CA LEU A 57 -15.40 11.98 -16.78
C LEU A 57 -16.42 12.20 -17.89
N SER A 58 -16.97 11.13 -18.48
CA SER A 58 -17.94 11.21 -19.57
C SER A 58 -19.37 11.52 -19.10
N LEU A 59 -19.83 10.89 -18.00
CA LEU A 59 -21.21 11.03 -17.52
C LEU A 59 -21.47 12.37 -16.79
N TRP A 60 -20.53 12.78 -15.97
CA TRP A 60 -20.68 13.98 -15.15
C TRP A 60 -19.94 15.20 -15.70
N GLY A 61 -19.23 15.07 -16.83
CA GLY A 61 -18.43 16.13 -17.40
C GLY A 61 -17.33 16.61 -16.46
N MET A 62 -16.85 15.75 -15.57
CA MET A 62 -15.81 16.11 -14.60
C MET A 62 -14.49 16.42 -15.28
N SER A 63 -13.76 17.38 -14.75
CA SER A 63 -12.37 17.62 -15.12
C SER A 63 -11.44 16.57 -14.51
N LYS A 64 -10.27 16.35 -15.12
CA LYS A 64 -9.23 15.50 -14.56
C LYS A 64 -8.74 16.01 -13.20
N THR A 65 -8.73 17.34 -13.05
CA THR A 65 -8.41 18.02 -11.78
C THR A 65 -9.38 17.60 -10.68
N GLU A 66 -10.69 17.60 -10.92
CA GLU A 66 -11.70 17.19 -9.93
C GLU A 66 -11.54 15.74 -9.52
N VAL A 67 -11.33 14.82 -10.48
CA VAL A 67 -11.06 13.41 -10.17
C VAL A 67 -9.77 13.23 -9.40
N GLY A 68 -8.70 13.91 -9.80
CA GLY A 68 -7.43 13.90 -9.07
C GLY A 68 -7.58 14.40 -7.62
N LEU A 69 -8.40 15.44 -7.39
CA LEU A 69 -8.70 15.95 -6.06
C LEU A 69 -9.50 14.95 -5.21
N ILE A 70 -10.44 14.21 -5.79
CA ILE A 70 -11.15 13.13 -5.08
C ILE A 70 -10.15 12.07 -4.61
N GLY A 71 -9.26 11.62 -5.49
CA GLY A 71 -8.18 10.67 -5.14
C GLY A 71 -7.26 11.21 -4.05
N THR A 72 -6.83 12.46 -4.19
CA THR A 72 -6.00 13.17 -3.21
C THR A 72 -6.69 13.27 -1.85
N ALA A 73 -7.94 13.74 -1.80
CA ALA A 73 -8.70 13.88 -0.55
C ALA A 73 -8.86 12.54 0.17
N THR A 74 -9.14 11.46 -0.58
CA THR A 74 -9.23 10.09 -0.04
C THR A 74 -7.91 9.66 0.61
N LEU A 75 -6.79 9.83 -0.08
CA LEU A 75 -5.47 9.39 0.40
C LEU A 75 -4.94 10.25 1.53
N VAL A 76 -5.17 11.57 1.51
CA VAL A 76 -4.84 12.47 2.62
C VAL A 76 -5.66 12.09 3.85
N ALA A 77 -6.96 11.88 3.70
CA ALA A 77 -7.82 11.39 4.78
C ALA A 77 -7.31 10.03 5.32
N SER A 78 -6.82 9.14 4.45
CA SER A 78 -6.26 7.86 4.87
C SER A 78 -4.99 8.00 5.70
N ALA A 79 -4.16 8.99 5.43
CA ALA A 79 -2.97 9.26 6.24
C ALA A 79 -3.36 9.68 7.67
N PHE A 80 -4.35 10.56 7.82
CA PHE A 80 -4.92 10.94 9.12
C PHE A 80 -5.63 9.76 9.79
N GLY A 81 -6.43 9.01 9.03
CA GLY A 81 -7.15 7.84 9.53
C GLY A 81 -6.21 6.78 10.08
N GLY A 82 -5.11 6.50 9.40
CA GLY A 82 -4.07 5.58 9.85
C GLY A 82 -3.41 6.03 11.15
N TRP A 83 -3.13 7.31 11.27
CA TRP A 83 -2.55 7.89 12.49
C TRP A 83 -3.52 7.83 13.67
N ILE A 84 -4.75 8.27 13.47
CA ILE A 84 -5.81 8.23 14.50
C ILE A 84 -6.10 6.79 14.92
N ALA A 85 -6.26 5.88 13.97
CA ALA A 85 -6.52 4.47 14.24
C ALA A 85 -5.37 3.80 15.00
N GLY A 86 -4.11 4.15 14.69
CA GLY A 86 -2.94 3.68 15.45
C GLY A 86 -3.02 4.05 16.92
N ILE A 87 -3.29 5.33 17.23
CA ILE A 87 -3.45 5.83 18.61
C ILE A 87 -4.63 5.15 19.32
N LEU A 88 -5.76 5.04 18.62
CA LEU A 88 -6.95 4.39 19.18
C LEU A 88 -6.73 2.88 19.41
N ALA A 89 -6.00 2.21 18.53
CA ALA A 89 -5.69 0.79 18.64
C ALA A 89 -4.81 0.49 19.87
N ASP A 90 -3.88 1.38 20.19
CA ASP A 90 -3.06 1.26 21.40
C ASP A 90 -3.90 1.42 22.67
N ARG A 91 -4.97 2.22 22.64
CA ARG A 91 -5.83 2.50 23.78
C ARG A 91 -6.99 1.52 23.95
N TYR A 92 -7.66 1.16 22.85
CA TYR A 92 -8.93 0.39 22.87
C TYR A 92 -8.82 -1.05 22.39
N GLY A 93 -7.67 -1.46 21.91
CA GLY A 93 -7.42 -2.80 21.37
C GLY A 93 -7.29 -2.80 19.85
N ARG A 94 -6.35 -3.61 19.37
CA ARG A 94 -6.02 -3.65 17.94
C ARG A 94 -7.16 -4.23 17.10
N VAL A 95 -7.77 -5.32 17.58
CA VAL A 95 -8.84 -6.01 16.88
C VAL A 95 -10.11 -5.15 16.80
N ARG A 96 -10.47 -4.45 17.89
CA ARG A 96 -11.65 -3.57 17.90
C ARG A 96 -11.53 -2.40 16.93
N ILE A 97 -10.38 -1.73 16.95
CA ILE A 97 -10.16 -0.57 16.06
C ILE A 97 -10.09 -1.01 14.63
N LEU A 98 -9.47 -2.15 14.34
CA LEU A 98 -9.46 -2.73 13.01
C LEU A 98 -10.87 -3.03 12.49
N GLN A 99 -11.77 -3.56 13.34
CA GLN A 99 -13.18 -3.77 12.97
C GLN A 99 -13.91 -2.45 12.70
N LEU A 100 -13.66 -1.43 13.53
CA LEU A 100 -14.27 -0.11 13.36
C LEU A 100 -13.80 0.55 12.05
N THR A 101 -12.52 0.49 11.74
CA THR A 101 -11.96 1.06 10.50
C THR A 101 -12.53 0.39 9.27
N ILE A 102 -12.70 -0.95 9.28
CA ILE A 102 -13.33 -1.68 8.19
C ILE A 102 -14.81 -1.32 8.05
N LEU A 103 -15.52 -1.15 9.16
CA LEU A 103 -16.92 -0.77 9.12
C LEU A 103 -17.10 0.63 8.50
N VAL A 104 -16.30 1.61 8.94
CA VAL A 104 -16.30 2.98 8.37
C VAL A 104 -15.98 2.93 6.88
N PHE A 105 -14.92 2.22 6.52
CA PHE A 105 -14.52 1.99 5.14
C PHE A 105 -15.66 1.42 4.30
N ALA A 106 -16.29 0.33 4.73
CA ALA A 106 -17.34 -0.37 4.00
C ALA A 106 -18.62 0.48 3.81
N ILE A 107 -19.06 1.20 4.85
CA ILE A 107 -20.23 2.08 4.80
C ILE A 107 -20.02 3.18 3.76
N PHE A 108 -18.85 3.85 3.78
CA PHE A 108 -18.60 4.95 2.87
C PHE A 108 -18.23 4.50 1.47
N THR A 109 -17.68 3.29 1.28
CA THR A 109 -17.58 2.67 -0.05
C THR A 109 -18.94 2.48 -0.67
N PHE A 110 -19.89 1.91 0.07
CA PHE A 110 -21.28 1.77 -0.40
C PHE A 110 -21.93 3.13 -0.69
N ALA A 111 -21.72 4.12 0.19
CA ALA A 111 -22.24 5.47 0.00
C ALA A 111 -21.68 6.16 -1.27
N CYS A 112 -20.46 5.84 -1.71
CA CYS A 112 -19.95 6.30 -2.99
C CYS A 112 -20.84 5.87 -4.17
N GLY A 113 -21.37 4.66 -4.15
CA GLY A 113 -22.30 4.17 -5.18
C GLY A 113 -23.64 4.89 -5.22
N LEU A 114 -24.03 5.55 -4.12
CA LEU A 114 -25.29 6.32 -4.01
C LEU A 114 -25.10 7.81 -4.40
N ALA A 115 -23.88 8.28 -4.62
CA ALA A 115 -23.61 9.67 -4.93
C ALA A 115 -24.34 10.13 -6.21
N GLN A 116 -24.92 11.32 -6.15
CA GLN A 116 -25.61 11.97 -7.27
C GLN A 116 -24.79 13.09 -7.91
N THR A 117 -23.78 13.60 -7.19
CA THR A 117 -22.92 14.70 -7.63
C THR A 117 -21.45 14.40 -7.33
N PRO A 118 -20.49 15.02 -8.05
CA PRO A 118 -19.06 14.90 -7.75
C PRO A 118 -18.74 15.29 -6.30
N GLY A 119 -19.40 16.32 -5.76
CA GLY A 119 -19.20 16.75 -4.38
C GLY A 119 -19.60 15.69 -3.34
N GLN A 120 -20.74 15.00 -3.55
CA GLN A 120 -21.14 13.87 -2.68
C GLN A 120 -20.16 12.72 -2.77
N LEU A 121 -19.69 12.38 -3.97
CA LEU A 121 -18.66 11.36 -4.16
C LEU A 121 -17.37 11.74 -3.44
N MET A 122 -16.93 12.98 -3.54
CA MET A 122 -15.73 13.49 -2.86
C MET A 122 -15.85 13.35 -1.34
N VAL A 123 -16.98 13.75 -0.75
CA VAL A 123 -17.22 13.60 0.70
C VAL A 123 -17.22 12.13 1.11
N ALA A 124 -17.95 11.28 0.40
CA ALA A 124 -18.01 9.85 0.71
C ALA A 124 -16.63 9.19 0.60
N ARG A 125 -15.86 9.49 -0.45
CA ARG A 125 -14.48 8.99 -0.64
C ARG A 125 -13.52 9.52 0.43
N THR A 126 -13.67 10.76 0.88
CA THR A 126 -12.84 11.31 1.96
C THR A 126 -13.10 10.58 3.28
N LEU A 127 -14.36 10.36 3.63
CA LEU A 127 -14.74 9.63 4.84
C LEU A 127 -14.35 8.14 4.77
N GLN A 128 -14.49 7.52 3.60
CA GLN A 128 -13.99 6.18 3.33
C GLN A 128 -12.46 6.10 3.54
N GLY A 129 -11.73 7.12 3.10
CA GLY A 129 -10.28 7.22 3.30
C GLY A 129 -9.86 7.11 4.76
N LEU A 130 -10.60 7.69 5.71
CA LEU A 130 -10.30 7.56 7.14
C LEU A 130 -10.29 6.09 7.60
N GLY A 131 -11.25 5.29 7.15
CA GLY A 131 -11.29 3.85 7.42
C GLY A 131 -10.14 3.10 6.77
N PHE A 132 -9.90 3.37 5.48
CA PHE A 132 -8.86 2.74 4.68
C PHE A 132 -7.45 2.87 5.30
N GLY A 133 -7.08 4.06 5.78
CA GLY A 133 -5.79 4.29 6.41
C GLY A 133 -5.59 3.49 7.69
N GLY A 134 -6.64 3.34 8.48
CA GLY A 134 -6.62 2.62 9.75
C GLY A 134 -6.41 1.12 9.57
N GLU A 135 -6.93 0.53 8.51
CA GLU A 135 -6.77 -0.90 8.25
C GLU A 135 -5.30 -1.28 8.08
N TRP A 136 -4.57 -0.60 7.22
CA TRP A 136 -3.17 -0.89 6.99
C TRP A 136 -2.31 -0.69 8.25
N ALA A 137 -2.53 0.42 8.97
CA ALA A 137 -1.75 0.75 10.15
C ALA A 137 -1.90 -0.31 11.24
N VAL A 138 -3.15 -0.71 11.54
CA VAL A 138 -3.43 -1.69 12.60
C VAL A 138 -3.15 -3.12 12.15
N GLY A 139 -3.48 -3.46 10.90
CA GLY A 139 -3.30 -4.80 10.34
C GLY A 139 -1.83 -5.21 10.21
N SER A 140 -0.94 -4.29 9.80
CA SER A 140 0.49 -4.56 9.69
C SER A 140 1.14 -4.84 11.05
N VAL A 141 0.73 -4.12 12.09
CA VAL A 141 1.20 -4.35 13.46
C VAL A 141 0.68 -5.69 13.99
N LEU A 142 -0.60 -5.99 13.75
CA LEU A 142 -1.20 -7.26 14.17
C LEU A 142 -0.44 -8.47 13.60
N ILE A 143 -0.08 -8.45 12.31
CA ILE A 143 0.75 -9.49 11.71
C ILE A 143 2.12 -9.57 12.37
N ALA A 144 2.78 -8.43 12.57
CA ALA A 144 4.11 -8.39 13.15
C ALA A 144 4.15 -8.95 14.59
N GLU A 145 3.06 -8.80 15.34
CA GLU A 145 2.93 -9.28 16.71
C GLU A 145 2.47 -10.75 16.81
N MET A 146 1.64 -11.22 15.87
CA MET A 146 1.05 -12.56 15.91
C MET A 146 1.90 -13.63 15.22
N ILE A 147 2.73 -13.27 14.25
CA ILE A 147 3.55 -14.22 13.51
C ILE A 147 4.93 -14.37 14.17
N ARG A 148 5.38 -15.61 14.31
CA ARG A 148 6.72 -15.93 14.86
C ARG A 148 7.82 -15.18 14.12
N PRO A 149 8.87 -14.68 14.81
CA PRO A 149 9.96 -13.89 14.21
C PRO A 149 10.58 -14.53 12.96
N ALA A 150 10.75 -15.86 12.96
CA ALA A 150 11.33 -16.61 11.83
C ALA A 150 10.53 -16.50 10.50
N TYR A 151 9.22 -16.24 10.58
CA TYR A 151 8.34 -16.19 9.40
C TYR A 151 7.74 -14.80 9.15
N ARG A 152 8.03 -13.83 10.01
CA ARG A 152 7.43 -12.48 9.95
C ARG A 152 7.64 -11.79 8.59
N GLY A 153 8.87 -11.81 8.08
CA GLY A 153 9.19 -11.22 6.77
C GLY A 153 8.43 -11.89 5.62
N LYS A 154 8.36 -13.23 5.62
CA LYS A 154 7.62 -14.00 4.62
C LYS A 154 6.11 -13.71 4.68
N ALA A 155 5.56 -13.60 5.89
CA ALA A 155 4.14 -13.30 6.10
C ALA A 155 3.79 -11.89 5.64
N VAL A 156 4.59 -10.88 5.98
CA VAL A 156 4.41 -9.50 5.52
C VAL A 156 4.49 -9.42 3.99
N GLY A 157 5.49 -10.07 3.37
CA GLY A 157 5.63 -10.12 1.91
C GLY A 157 4.43 -10.77 1.23
N LEU A 158 3.91 -11.86 1.79
CA LEU A 158 2.71 -12.54 1.28
C LEU A 158 1.47 -11.62 1.39
N VAL A 159 1.29 -10.94 2.52
CA VAL A 159 0.18 -9.99 2.67
C VAL A 159 0.30 -8.82 1.70
N GLN A 160 1.50 -8.27 1.50
CA GLN A 160 1.72 -7.23 0.50
C GLN A 160 1.36 -7.69 -0.92
N SER A 161 1.64 -8.95 -1.29
CA SER A 161 1.29 -9.47 -2.61
C SER A 161 -0.22 -9.59 -2.85
N SER A 162 -1.04 -9.66 -1.78
CA SER A 162 -2.50 -9.68 -1.90
C SER A 162 -3.09 -8.39 -2.47
N TRP A 163 -2.35 -7.27 -2.40
CA TRP A 163 -2.70 -6.02 -3.08
C TRP A 163 -2.88 -6.22 -4.58
N ALA A 164 -1.96 -6.94 -5.23
CA ALA A 164 -2.07 -7.25 -6.64
C ALA A 164 -3.27 -8.15 -6.95
N ILE A 165 -3.61 -9.08 -6.06
CA ILE A 165 -4.79 -9.96 -6.20
C ILE A 165 -6.07 -9.14 -6.11
N GLY A 166 -6.18 -8.23 -5.13
CA GLY A 166 -7.32 -7.33 -5.01
C GLY A 166 -7.50 -6.41 -6.21
N TRP A 167 -6.40 -5.87 -6.73
CA TRP A 167 -6.41 -5.11 -7.99
C TRP A 167 -6.90 -5.96 -9.16
N GLY A 168 -6.38 -7.17 -9.33
CA GLY A 168 -6.84 -8.09 -10.37
C GLY A 168 -8.32 -8.41 -10.27
N ALA A 169 -8.83 -8.64 -9.07
CA ALA A 169 -10.25 -8.84 -8.83
C ALA A 169 -11.08 -7.60 -9.21
N ALA A 170 -10.63 -6.38 -8.89
CA ALA A 170 -11.30 -5.15 -9.28
C ALA A 170 -11.37 -4.99 -10.82
N VAL A 171 -10.26 -5.32 -11.52
CA VAL A 171 -10.24 -5.29 -12.99
C VAL A 171 -11.22 -6.31 -13.58
N LEU A 172 -11.23 -7.56 -13.09
CA LEU A 172 -12.16 -8.59 -13.57
C LEU A 172 -13.62 -8.20 -13.37
N VAL A 173 -13.94 -7.70 -12.18
CA VAL A 173 -15.30 -7.24 -11.87
C VAL A 173 -15.67 -6.04 -12.73
N SER A 174 -14.77 -5.08 -12.93
CA SER A 174 -15.04 -3.93 -13.80
C SER A 174 -15.28 -4.33 -15.25
N LEU A 175 -14.47 -5.26 -15.79
CA LEU A 175 -14.67 -5.79 -17.14
C LEU A 175 -16.06 -6.44 -17.30
N ALA A 176 -16.48 -7.24 -16.32
CA ALA A 176 -17.79 -7.85 -16.33
C ALA A 176 -18.90 -6.80 -16.26
N LEU A 177 -18.87 -5.91 -15.26
CA LEU A 177 -19.91 -4.90 -15.06
C LEU A 177 -20.06 -3.95 -16.25
N PHE A 178 -18.91 -3.47 -16.80
CA PHE A 178 -18.93 -2.51 -17.91
C PHE A 178 -19.31 -3.16 -19.26
N SER A 179 -19.25 -4.50 -19.34
CA SER A 179 -19.74 -5.24 -20.51
C SER A 179 -21.23 -5.54 -20.47
N PHE A 180 -21.82 -5.71 -19.28
CA PHE A 180 -23.21 -6.13 -19.14
C PHE A 180 -24.17 -5.02 -18.68
N LEU A 181 -23.66 -3.96 -18.05
CA LEU A 181 -24.47 -2.87 -17.50
C LEU A 181 -24.21 -1.55 -18.22
N PRO A 182 -25.25 -0.71 -18.40
CA PRO A 182 -25.07 0.66 -18.88
C PRO A 182 -24.10 1.46 -17.97
N PRO A 183 -23.36 2.44 -18.54
CA PRO A 183 -22.42 3.25 -17.80
C PRO A 183 -22.99 3.91 -16.54
N GLU A 184 -24.25 4.33 -16.57
CA GLU A 184 -24.95 5.00 -15.47
C GLU A 184 -25.06 4.14 -14.21
N TYR A 185 -25.14 2.82 -14.37
CA TYR A 185 -25.30 1.86 -13.27
C TYR A 185 -24.01 1.12 -12.95
N SER A 186 -23.18 0.83 -13.93
CA SER A 186 -22.00 -0.04 -13.77
C SER A 186 -21.01 0.49 -12.73
N TRP A 187 -20.72 1.81 -12.71
CA TRP A 187 -19.82 2.42 -11.74
C TRP A 187 -20.42 2.40 -10.32
N ARG A 188 -21.75 2.54 -10.19
CA ARG A 188 -22.42 2.49 -8.89
C ARG A 188 -22.35 1.10 -8.29
N VAL A 189 -22.68 0.09 -9.09
CA VAL A 189 -22.60 -1.33 -8.68
C VAL A 189 -21.16 -1.68 -8.29
N MET A 190 -20.15 -1.17 -8.99
CA MET A 190 -18.74 -1.39 -8.66
C MET A 190 -18.40 -0.95 -7.23
N PHE A 191 -18.85 0.25 -6.80
CA PHE A 191 -18.71 0.70 -5.42
C PHE A 191 -19.54 -0.12 -4.43
N MET A 192 -20.77 -0.45 -4.78
CA MET A 192 -21.66 -1.23 -3.90
C MET A 192 -21.13 -2.64 -3.63
N LEU A 193 -20.51 -3.29 -4.62
CA LEU A 193 -19.85 -4.59 -4.45
C LEU A 193 -18.66 -4.55 -3.51
N GLY A 194 -18.01 -3.42 -3.34
CA GLY A 194 -16.96 -3.22 -2.35
C GLY A 194 -17.41 -3.37 -0.88
N LEU A 195 -18.71 -3.43 -0.62
CA LEU A 195 -19.25 -3.72 0.70
C LEU A 195 -19.19 -5.21 1.05
N LEU A 196 -19.40 -6.11 0.10
CA LEU A 196 -19.54 -7.55 0.35
C LEU A 196 -18.28 -8.20 0.96
N PRO A 197 -17.09 -8.03 0.37
CA PRO A 197 -15.86 -8.56 0.96
C PRO A 197 -15.55 -7.94 2.32
N ALA A 198 -15.85 -6.66 2.54
CA ALA A 198 -15.62 -6.00 3.83
C ALA A 198 -16.50 -6.59 4.95
N LEU A 199 -17.75 -6.96 4.66
CA LEU A 199 -18.60 -7.67 5.62
C LEU A 199 -18.03 -9.04 6.00
N LEU A 200 -17.50 -9.78 5.02
CA LEU A 200 -16.84 -11.07 5.26
C LEU A 200 -15.62 -10.92 6.17
N ILE A 201 -14.83 -9.87 5.99
CA ILE A 201 -13.65 -9.61 6.82
C ILE A 201 -14.05 -9.29 8.26
N VAL A 202 -15.09 -8.48 8.49
CA VAL A 202 -15.61 -8.22 9.84
C VAL A 202 -16.00 -9.53 10.52
N PHE A 203 -16.62 -10.46 9.79
CA PHE A 203 -16.98 -11.78 10.31
C PHE A 203 -15.74 -12.62 10.67
N ILE A 204 -14.76 -12.71 9.78
CA ILE A 204 -13.51 -13.47 10.01
C ILE A 204 -12.75 -12.91 11.23
N ARG A 205 -12.69 -11.59 11.38
CA ARG A 205 -11.94 -10.93 12.46
C ARG A 205 -12.59 -11.05 13.84
N ARG A 206 -13.88 -11.36 13.94
CA ARG A 206 -14.50 -11.73 15.22
C ARG A 206 -13.83 -12.94 15.87
N SER A 207 -13.15 -13.76 15.09
CA SER A 207 -12.44 -14.96 15.54
C SER A 207 -10.99 -14.72 15.98
N ILE A 208 -10.47 -13.50 15.86
CA ILE A 208 -9.09 -13.14 16.22
C ILE A 208 -9.10 -12.38 17.54
N ARG A 209 -8.18 -12.74 18.46
CA ARG A 209 -7.98 -12.08 19.74
C ARG A 209 -6.81 -11.12 19.67
N ASP A 210 -6.81 -10.10 20.55
CA ASP A 210 -5.67 -9.20 20.67
C ASP A 210 -4.39 -9.98 21.06
N PRO A 211 -3.21 -9.60 20.51
CA PRO A 211 -1.94 -10.26 20.81
C PRO A 211 -1.58 -10.16 22.29
N GLU A 212 -0.97 -11.19 22.85
CA GLU A 212 -0.47 -11.19 24.24
C GLU A 212 0.52 -10.05 24.48
N ILE A 213 1.38 -9.73 23.49
CA ILE A 213 2.33 -8.61 23.53
C ILE A 213 1.60 -7.29 23.76
N TYR A 214 0.45 -7.08 23.12
CA TYR A 214 -0.38 -5.90 23.31
C TYR A 214 -0.93 -5.84 24.73
N VAL A 215 -1.47 -6.95 25.26
CA VAL A 215 -2.02 -7.03 26.62
C VAL A 215 -0.95 -6.70 27.66
N GLN A 216 0.26 -7.24 27.51
CA GLN A 216 1.40 -6.98 28.39
C GLN A 216 1.88 -5.52 28.27
N SER A 217 1.98 -4.97 27.07
CA SER A 217 2.37 -3.57 26.84
C SER A 217 1.38 -2.60 27.45
N ARG A 218 0.08 -2.87 27.34
CA ARG A 218 -0.97 -2.07 27.97
C ARG A 218 -0.86 -2.08 29.48
N ALA A 219 -0.66 -3.24 30.08
CA ALA A 219 -0.46 -3.36 31.53
C ALA A 219 0.79 -2.56 32.02
N ALA A 220 1.86 -2.51 31.21
CA ALA A 220 3.05 -1.71 31.51
C ALA A 220 2.78 -0.19 31.43
N VAL A 221 1.96 0.26 30.47
CA VAL A 221 1.52 1.66 30.36
C VAL A 221 0.63 2.05 31.55
N GLU A 222 -0.31 1.19 31.94
CA GLU A 222 -1.19 1.41 33.09
C GLU A 222 -0.40 1.48 34.40
N ARG A 223 0.75 0.81 34.50
CA ARG A 223 1.69 0.91 35.65
C ARG A 223 2.64 2.11 35.58
N GLY A 224 2.56 2.94 34.53
CA GLY A 224 3.44 4.10 34.32
C GLY A 224 4.89 3.76 33.90
N GLU A 225 5.16 2.52 33.52
CA GLU A 225 6.49 2.02 33.18
C GLU A 225 6.93 2.42 31.76
N ARG A 226 6.01 2.89 30.92
CA ARG A 226 6.25 3.34 29.54
C ARG A 226 5.55 4.64 29.23
N SER A 227 6.31 5.65 28.90
CA SER A 227 5.83 6.88 28.27
C SER A 227 6.54 7.03 26.92
N GLY A 228 5.89 6.61 25.86
CA GLY A 228 6.38 6.85 24.51
C GLY A 228 6.23 8.32 24.13
N ASN A 229 7.30 9.10 24.19
CA ASN A 229 7.25 10.47 23.70
C ASN A 229 7.33 10.46 22.15
N PHE A 230 6.15 10.45 21.49
CA PHE A 230 6.04 10.54 20.02
C PHE A 230 6.86 11.70 19.45
N LEU A 231 6.92 12.85 20.15
CA LEU A 231 7.67 14.02 19.68
C LEU A 231 9.19 13.81 19.66
N ALA A 232 9.69 12.73 20.25
CA ALA A 232 11.12 12.43 20.23
C ALA A 232 11.70 12.15 18.84
N ILE A 233 10.86 11.75 17.87
CA ILE A 233 11.26 11.61 16.45
C ILE A 233 11.64 12.96 15.81
N PHE A 234 11.22 14.08 16.40
CA PHE A 234 11.53 15.45 15.93
C PHE A 234 12.70 16.10 16.67
N LYS A 235 13.32 15.42 17.64
CA LYS A 235 14.52 15.93 18.31
C LYS A 235 15.70 16.03 17.33
N PRO A 236 16.66 16.94 17.55
CA PRO A 236 17.78 17.18 16.62
C PRO A 236 18.51 15.91 16.16
N GLY A 237 18.69 14.92 17.05
CA GLY A 237 19.36 13.66 16.72
C GLY A 237 18.58 12.74 15.75
N MET A 238 17.25 12.85 15.69
CA MET A 238 16.38 12.02 14.85
C MET A 238 15.73 12.79 13.70
N LEU A 239 15.66 14.12 13.78
CA LEU A 239 14.94 14.97 12.82
C LEU A 239 15.40 14.71 11.36
N ARG A 240 16.69 14.64 11.12
CA ARG A 240 17.25 14.38 9.79
C ARG A 240 16.74 13.03 9.24
N THR A 241 16.80 11.98 10.04
CA THR A 241 16.31 10.65 9.67
C THR A 241 14.82 10.66 9.39
N THR A 242 14.04 11.31 10.24
CA THR A 242 12.56 11.43 10.09
C THR A 242 12.20 12.16 8.81
N VAL A 243 12.84 13.31 8.52
CA VAL A 243 12.58 14.09 7.30
C VAL A 243 12.96 13.30 6.05
N LEU A 244 14.17 12.73 6.01
CA LEU A 244 14.64 11.96 4.85
C LEU A 244 13.78 10.72 4.62
N ALA A 245 13.42 9.98 5.67
CA ALA A 245 12.53 8.82 5.53
C ALA A 245 11.14 9.26 5.03
N SER A 246 10.57 10.34 5.55
CA SER A 246 9.29 10.89 5.08
C SER A 246 9.34 11.28 3.60
N LEU A 247 10.41 11.93 3.15
CA LEU A 247 10.59 12.29 1.74
C LEU A 247 10.79 11.06 0.85
N LEU A 248 11.51 10.02 1.32
CA LEU A 248 11.64 8.75 0.61
C LEU A 248 10.25 8.16 0.32
N PHE A 249 9.41 8.09 1.35
CA PHE A 249 8.05 7.55 1.22
C PHE A 249 7.12 8.45 0.41
N THR A 250 7.32 9.76 0.45
CA THR A 250 6.62 10.71 -0.44
C THR A 250 6.91 10.39 -1.91
N GLY A 251 8.18 10.21 -2.26
CA GLY A 251 8.56 9.85 -3.63
C GLY A 251 8.03 8.49 -4.07
N MET A 252 8.18 7.46 -3.21
CA MET A 252 7.67 6.12 -3.51
C MET A 252 6.17 6.13 -3.78
N GLN A 253 5.38 6.73 -2.90
CA GLN A 253 3.93 6.76 -2.99
C GLN A 253 3.45 7.72 -4.07
N GLY A 254 4.09 8.90 -4.21
CA GLY A 254 3.77 9.86 -5.26
C GLY A 254 3.94 9.28 -6.66
N GLY A 255 5.06 8.60 -6.93
CA GLY A 255 5.29 7.92 -8.20
C GLY A 255 4.28 6.80 -8.48
N TYR A 256 3.96 6.01 -7.47
CA TYR A 256 2.95 4.96 -7.56
C TYR A 256 1.55 5.51 -7.85
N TYR A 257 1.14 6.56 -7.14
CA TYR A 257 -0.19 7.15 -7.30
C TYR A 257 -0.33 7.94 -8.61
N ALA A 258 0.74 8.56 -9.10
CA ALA A 258 0.73 9.32 -10.35
C ALA A 258 0.27 8.45 -11.53
N ILE A 259 0.77 7.22 -11.67
CA ILE A 259 0.33 6.34 -12.74
C ILE A 259 -0.84 5.43 -12.32
N GLY A 260 -0.85 4.93 -11.08
CA GLY A 260 -1.86 3.97 -10.61
C GLY A 260 -3.30 4.50 -10.71
N VAL A 261 -3.51 5.78 -10.40
CA VAL A 261 -4.82 6.43 -10.50
C VAL A 261 -5.21 6.69 -11.96
N TRP A 262 -4.27 7.05 -12.81
CA TRP A 262 -4.56 7.51 -14.16
C TRP A 262 -4.38 6.44 -15.25
N LEU A 263 -3.79 5.27 -14.93
CA LEU A 263 -3.52 4.21 -15.90
C LEU A 263 -4.76 3.79 -16.71
N PRO A 264 -5.93 3.50 -16.11
CA PRO A 264 -7.11 3.13 -16.90
C PRO A 264 -7.57 4.25 -17.84
N THR A 265 -7.55 5.50 -17.36
CA THR A 265 -7.93 6.68 -18.15
C THR A 265 -6.96 6.92 -19.29
N PHE A 266 -5.65 6.78 -19.05
CA PHE A 266 -4.60 6.89 -20.07
C PHE A 266 -4.79 5.85 -21.19
N LEU A 267 -4.99 4.58 -20.81
CA LEU A 267 -5.21 3.49 -21.78
C LEU A 267 -6.46 3.73 -22.63
N LYS A 268 -7.56 4.21 -22.02
CA LYS A 268 -8.81 4.45 -22.73
C LYS A 268 -8.75 5.73 -23.59
N ASN A 269 -8.32 6.85 -23.05
CA ASN A 269 -8.48 8.15 -23.68
C ASN A 269 -7.32 8.55 -24.60
N GLU A 270 -6.08 8.13 -24.32
CA GLU A 270 -4.92 8.46 -25.17
C GLU A 270 -4.47 7.30 -26.07
N ARG A 271 -4.64 6.05 -25.60
CA ARG A 271 -4.33 4.87 -26.42
C ARG A 271 -5.55 4.31 -27.16
N HIS A 272 -6.74 4.91 -26.93
CA HIS A 272 -8.01 4.53 -27.56
C HIS A 272 -8.36 3.04 -27.45
N LEU A 273 -7.92 2.40 -26.35
CA LEU A 273 -8.18 0.99 -26.12
C LEU A 273 -9.62 0.79 -25.63
N THR A 274 -10.24 -0.29 -26.08
CA THR A 274 -11.55 -0.72 -25.55
C THR A 274 -11.43 -1.16 -24.08
N VAL A 275 -12.55 -1.29 -23.37
CA VAL A 275 -12.57 -1.78 -21.99
C VAL A 275 -11.89 -3.15 -21.89
N LEU A 276 -12.25 -4.09 -22.79
CA LEU A 276 -11.62 -5.42 -22.85
C LEU A 276 -10.13 -5.34 -23.21
N GLY A 277 -9.79 -4.50 -24.18
CA GLY A 277 -8.39 -4.30 -24.59
C GLY A 277 -7.54 -3.77 -23.46
N SER A 278 -8.02 -2.77 -22.70
CA SER A 278 -7.29 -2.20 -21.55
C SER A 278 -7.07 -3.19 -20.40
N GLY A 279 -7.96 -4.18 -20.24
CA GLY A 279 -7.85 -5.23 -19.23
C GLY A 279 -6.55 -6.03 -19.34
N GLY A 280 -6.16 -6.44 -20.56
CA GLY A 280 -4.91 -7.17 -20.79
C GLY A 280 -3.67 -6.41 -20.33
N TYR A 281 -3.60 -5.11 -20.58
CA TYR A 281 -2.50 -4.24 -20.11
C TYR A 281 -2.45 -4.14 -18.60
N GLN A 282 -3.61 -4.00 -17.95
CA GLN A 282 -3.68 -3.98 -16.51
C GLN A 282 -3.28 -5.33 -15.90
N PHE A 283 -3.67 -6.45 -16.49
CA PHE A 283 -3.26 -7.78 -16.02
C PHE A 283 -1.76 -8.01 -16.13
N MET A 284 -1.11 -7.57 -17.21
CA MET A 284 0.35 -7.63 -17.32
C MET A 284 1.04 -6.81 -16.24
N PHE A 285 0.52 -5.61 -15.96
CA PHE A 285 1.01 -4.78 -14.86
C PHE A 285 0.81 -5.46 -13.50
N ILE A 286 -0.36 -6.02 -13.24
CA ILE A 286 -0.71 -6.71 -11.99
C ILE A 286 0.16 -7.95 -11.78
N ALA A 287 0.40 -8.74 -12.82
CA ALA A 287 1.29 -9.89 -12.77
C ALA A 287 2.73 -9.46 -12.39
N GLY A 288 3.22 -8.38 -13.00
CA GLY A 288 4.50 -7.77 -12.64
C GLY A 288 4.51 -7.30 -11.20
N ALA A 289 3.46 -6.63 -10.74
CA ALA A 289 3.33 -6.14 -9.37
C ALA A 289 3.37 -7.30 -8.34
N PHE A 290 2.64 -8.37 -8.60
CA PHE A 290 2.63 -9.55 -7.73
C PHE A 290 4.04 -10.15 -7.56
N ILE A 291 4.74 -10.37 -8.67
CA ILE A 291 6.12 -10.89 -8.65
C ILE A 291 7.07 -9.86 -8.01
N GLY A 292 6.87 -8.56 -8.28
CA GLY A 292 7.63 -7.47 -7.68
C GLY A 292 7.55 -7.47 -6.15
N TYR A 293 6.36 -7.63 -5.58
CA TYR A 293 6.19 -7.74 -4.13
C TYR A 293 6.93 -8.95 -3.53
N LEU A 294 6.87 -10.11 -4.19
CA LEU A 294 7.55 -11.31 -3.71
C LEU A 294 9.08 -11.21 -3.83
N CYS A 295 9.58 -10.73 -4.96
CA CYS A 295 11.02 -10.64 -5.22
C CYS A 295 11.67 -9.42 -4.55
N GLY A 296 10.93 -8.34 -4.34
CA GLY A 296 11.47 -7.07 -3.84
C GLY A 296 12.06 -7.20 -2.45
N ALA A 297 11.43 -7.94 -1.55
CA ALA A 297 11.98 -8.22 -0.22
C ALA A 297 13.32 -8.95 -0.30
N TYR A 298 13.39 -10.00 -1.12
CA TYR A 298 14.61 -10.77 -1.33
C TYR A 298 15.74 -9.94 -1.96
N LEU A 299 15.42 -9.11 -2.95
CA LEU A 299 16.38 -8.18 -3.55
C LEU A 299 16.88 -7.15 -2.55
N SER A 300 15.99 -6.60 -1.72
CA SER A 300 16.33 -5.67 -0.66
C SER A 300 17.28 -6.28 0.38
N ASP A 301 17.08 -7.56 0.73
CA ASP A 301 17.97 -8.28 1.64
C ASP A 301 19.35 -8.58 1.02
N ARG A 302 19.38 -8.90 -0.29
CA ARG A 302 20.64 -9.21 -0.98
C ARG A 302 21.47 -7.99 -1.38
N LEU A 303 20.85 -6.99 -1.97
CA LEU A 303 21.55 -5.80 -2.50
C LEU A 303 21.83 -4.74 -1.41
N GLY A 304 21.09 -4.80 -0.30
CA GLY A 304 21.01 -3.75 0.70
C GLY A 304 19.81 -2.83 0.43
N ARG A 305 19.33 -2.17 1.49
CA ARG A 305 18.09 -1.38 1.46
C ARG A 305 18.21 -0.20 0.49
N ARG A 306 19.28 0.56 0.63
CA ARG A 306 19.55 1.76 -0.18
C ARG A 306 19.66 1.45 -1.67
N ARG A 307 20.45 0.43 -2.04
CA ARG A 307 20.63 0.03 -3.45
C ARG A 307 19.33 -0.50 -4.05
N ALA A 308 18.55 -1.24 -3.29
CA ALA A 308 17.26 -1.75 -3.73
C ALA A 308 16.28 -0.60 -4.05
N PHE A 309 16.15 0.41 -3.16
CA PHE A 309 15.31 1.58 -3.45
C PHE A 309 15.73 2.31 -4.73
N MET A 310 17.03 2.53 -4.93
CA MET A 310 17.54 3.16 -6.15
C MET A 310 17.24 2.33 -7.39
N LEU A 311 17.48 1.00 -7.35
CA LEU A 311 17.21 0.09 -8.46
C LEU A 311 15.72 0.14 -8.85
N PHE A 312 14.83 0.00 -7.87
CA PHE A 312 13.39 0.02 -8.12
C PHE A 312 12.91 1.40 -8.59
N ALA A 313 13.41 2.50 -8.03
CA ALA A 313 13.03 3.85 -8.44
C ALA A 313 13.50 4.19 -9.85
N VAL A 314 14.76 3.86 -10.20
CA VAL A 314 15.28 4.08 -11.55
C VAL A 314 14.52 3.22 -12.56
N GLY A 315 14.31 1.92 -12.25
CA GLY A 315 13.54 1.02 -13.11
C GLY A 315 12.11 1.50 -13.31
N ALA A 316 11.41 1.87 -12.23
CA ALA A 316 10.05 2.40 -12.32
C ALA A 316 9.99 3.71 -13.13
N GLY A 317 10.86 4.68 -12.82
CA GLY A 317 10.89 5.98 -13.51
C GLY A 317 11.18 5.83 -15.01
N SER A 318 12.18 5.02 -15.39
CA SER A 318 12.51 4.74 -16.79
C SER A 318 11.37 4.05 -17.54
N LEU A 319 10.70 3.11 -16.88
CA LEU A 319 9.57 2.38 -17.48
C LEU A 319 8.31 3.23 -17.58
N VAL A 320 8.02 4.10 -16.58
CA VAL A 320 6.93 5.08 -16.72
C VAL A 320 7.20 6.00 -17.88
N TYR A 321 8.44 6.53 -18.01
CA TYR A 321 8.84 7.35 -19.16
C TYR A 321 8.61 6.61 -20.50
N ALA A 322 9.10 5.38 -20.61
CA ALA A 322 8.92 4.60 -21.83
C ALA A 322 7.44 4.33 -22.13
N TYR A 323 6.66 4.01 -21.10
CA TYR A 323 5.26 3.64 -21.22
C TYR A 323 4.34 4.80 -21.62
N THR A 324 4.63 6.02 -21.12
CA THR A 324 3.75 7.18 -21.27
C THR A 324 4.22 8.18 -22.33
N LEU A 325 5.52 8.25 -22.62
CA LEU A 325 6.09 9.31 -23.46
C LEU A 325 6.70 8.81 -24.78
N LEU A 326 7.11 7.53 -24.85
CA LEU A 326 7.67 7.03 -26.10
C LEU A 326 6.57 6.55 -27.07
N PRO A 327 6.78 6.74 -28.38
CA PRO A 327 5.86 6.24 -29.42
C PRO A 327 6.04 4.72 -29.60
N ILE A 328 5.71 3.94 -28.59
CA ILE A 328 5.79 2.48 -28.60
C ILE A 328 4.54 1.83 -29.20
N THR A 329 4.72 0.67 -29.83
CA THR A 329 3.60 -0.13 -30.32
C THR A 329 2.78 -0.73 -29.17
N ASP A 330 1.51 -1.05 -29.43
CA ASP A 330 0.62 -1.62 -28.41
C ASP A 330 1.15 -2.96 -27.90
N GLY A 331 1.75 -3.80 -28.75
CA GLY A 331 2.37 -5.05 -28.32
C GLY A 331 3.56 -4.84 -27.37
N LEU A 332 4.43 -3.87 -27.66
CA LEU A 332 5.54 -3.53 -26.75
C LEU A 332 5.03 -2.93 -25.46
N MET A 333 4.01 -2.08 -25.52
CA MET A 333 3.37 -1.49 -24.36
C MET A 333 2.77 -2.58 -23.45
N LEU A 334 2.11 -3.59 -24.02
CA LEU A 334 1.59 -4.74 -23.27
C LEU A 334 2.73 -5.45 -22.52
N LEU A 335 3.83 -5.74 -23.20
CA LEU A 335 4.99 -6.41 -22.58
C LEU A 335 5.65 -5.57 -21.51
N LEU A 336 5.80 -4.25 -21.71
CA LEU A 336 6.38 -3.34 -20.73
C LEU A 336 5.51 -3.16 -19.47
N GLY A 337 4.24 -3.51 -19.54
CA GLY A 337 3.34 -3.52 -18.36
C GLY A 337 3.87 -4.40 -17.23
N PHE A 338 4.43 -5.57 -17.56
CA PHE A 338 4.98 -6.48 -16.54
C PHE A 338 6.20 -5.89 -15.79
N PRO A 339 7.30 -5.47 -16.41
CA PRO A 339 8.41 -4.87 -15.69
C PRO A 339 8.02 -3.55 -15.00
N LEU A 340 7.10 -2.78 -15.58
CA LEU A 340 6.58 -1.58 -14.92
C LEU A 340 5.92 -1.91 -13.59
N GLY A 341 5.01 -2.88 -13.56
CA GLY A 341 4.36 -3.35 -12.33
C GLY A 341 5.37 -3.91 -11.33
N PHE A 342 6.37 -4.67 -11.81
CA PHE A 342 7.43 -5.25 -10.99
C PHE A 342 8.23 -4.17 -10.24
N PHE A 343 8.75 -3.18 -10.93
CA PHE A 343 9.58 -2.14 -10.31
C PHE A 343 8.76 -1.20 -9.43
N MET A 344 7.56 -0.82 -9.84
CA MET A 344 6.69 0.07 -9.06
C MET A 344 6.22 -0.56 -7.75
N SER A 345 5.96 -1.86 -7.73
CA SER A 345 5.43 -2.54 -6.53
C SER A 345 6.52 -3.13 -5.65
N GLY A 346 7.60 -3.62 -6.26
CA GLY A 346 8.72 -4.22 -5.54
C GLY A 346 9.42 -3.25 -4.57
N ILE A 347 9.38 -1.95 -4.85
CA ILE A 347 9.95 -0.92 -3.98
C ILE A 347 9.34 -0.92 -2.56
N PHE A 348 8.07 -1.31 -2.41
CA PHE A 348 7.38 -1.33 -1.12
C PHE A 348 7.76 -2.53 -0.24
N SER A 349 8.30 -3.60 -0.81
CA SER A 349 8.57 -4.84 -0.07
C SER A 349 9.65 -4.69 1.00
N GLY A 350 10.66 -3.84 0.77
CA GLY A 350 11.72 -3.55 1.73
C GLY A 350 11.40 -2.42 2.71
N ALA A 351 10.30 -1.70 2.49
CA ALA A 351 9.99 -0.44 3.13
C ALA A 351 9.80 -0.56 4.66
N GLY A 352 9.04 -1.56 5.10
CA GLY A 352 8.78 -1.78 6.52
C GLY A 352 10.03 -2.16 7.31
N ALA A 353 10.86 -3.06 6.76
CA ALA A 353 12.13 -3.45 7.37
C ALA A 353 13.10 -2.26 7.48
N PHE A 354 13.21 -1.48 6.40
CA PHE A 354 14.07 -0.29 6.38
C PHE A 354 13.68 0.74 7.45
N LEU A 355 12.38 1.06 7.56
CA LEU A 355 11.91 1.96 8.61
C LEU A 355 12.18 1.40 10.01
N ALA A 356 12.01 0.09 10.23
CA ALA A 356 12.31 -0.55 11.51
C ALA A 356 13.79 -0.45 11.89
N GLU A 357 14.68 -0.50 10.89
CA GLU A 357 16.13 -0.44 11.05
C GLU A 357 16.65 1.00 11.24
N LEU A 358 15.88 2.03 10.83
CA LEU A 358 16.26 3.44 10.96
C LEU A 358 16.02 4.01 12.36
N PHE A 359 15.03 3.51 13.09
CA PHE A 359 14.62 4.07 14.36
C PHE A 359 14.99 3.14 15.54
N PRO A 360 15.44 3.71 16.68
CA PRO A 360 15.66 2.94 17.90
C PRO A 360 14.35 2.28 18.39
N ASN A 361 14.48 1.22 19.16
CA ASN A 361 13.34 0.40 19.64
C ASN A 361 12.20 1.25 20.23
N GLU A 362 12.54 2.27 21.03
CA GLU A 362 11.58 3.13 21.72
C GLU A 362 10.76 4.03 20.79
N LEU A 363 11.36 4.40 19.63
CA LEU A 363 10.77 5.33 18.66
C LEU A 363 10.31 4.63 17.36
N ARG A 364 10.55 3.31 17.24
CA ARG A 364 10.34 2.55 16.00
C ARG A 364 8.90 2.63 15.51
N GLY A 365 7.92 2.38 16.36
CA GLY A 365 6.51 2.45 16.01
C GLY A 365 6.07 3.86 15.58
N SER A 366 6.50 4.87 16.35
CA SER A 366 6.21 6.28 16.06
C SER A 366 6.87 6.74 14.76
N GLY A 367 8.15 6.40 14.55
CA GLY A 367 8.90 6.77 13.36
C GLY A 367 8.36 6.10 12.10
N GLN A 368 8.07 4.80 12.14
CA GLN A 368 7.47 4.07 11.02
C GLN A 368 6.09 4.63 10.65
N GLY A 369 5.22 4.76 11.66
CA GLY A 369 3.86 5.26 11.46
C GLY A 369 3.85 6.67 10.90
N PHE A 370 4.67 7.56 11.45
CA PHE A 370 4.77 8.94 10.98
C PHE A 370 5.32 9.01 9.55
N CYS A 371 6.51 8.45 9.28
CA CYS A 371 7.16 8.59 7.96
C CYS A 371 6.33 7.98 6.83
N TYR A 372 5.70 6.83 7.08
CA TYR A 372 4.85 6.18 6.09
C TYR A 372 3.58 7.00 5.79
N ASN A 373 2.85 7.46 6.82
CA ASN A 373 1.61 8.20 6.63
C ASN A 373 1.84 9.63 6.16
N PHE A 374 2.91 10.30 6.60
CA PHE A 374 3.31 11.60 6.09
C PHE A 374 3.65 11.51 4.59
N GLY A 375 4.44 10.50 4.21
CA GLY A 375 4.75 10.21 2.81
C GLY A 375 3.49 9.93 1.98
N ARG A 376 2.53 9.19 2.54
CA ARG A 376 1.22 8.93 1.92
C ARG A 376 0.43 10.22 1.72
N GLY A 377 0.35 11.08 2.74
CA GLY A 377 -0.40 12.32 2.70
C GLY A 377 0.14 13.29 1.64
N ILE A 378 1.47 13.47 1.55
CA ILE A 378 2.07 14.32 0.52
C ILE A 378 2.08 13.62 -0.84
N GLY A 379 2.42 12.34 -0.92
CA GLY A 379 2.36 11.57 -2.16
C GLY A 379 0.97 11.54 -2.79
N ALA A 380 -0.06 11.66 -1.96
CA ALA A 380 -1.47 11.77 -2.40
C ALA A 380 -1.77 13.00 -3.25
N THR A 381 -0.94 14.04 -3.23
CA THR A 381 -1.14 15.24 -4.08
C THR A 381 -0.80 14.99 -5.54
N PHE A 382 -0.02 13.95 -5.85
CA PHE A 382 0.43 13.67 -7.22
C PHE A 382 -0.72 13.38 -8.21
N PRO A 383 -1.78 12.61 -7.89
CA PRO A 383 -2.93 12.49 -8.78
C PRO A 383 -3.60 13.82 -9.15
N ALA A 384 -3.75 14.73 -8.17
CA ALA A 384 -4.29 16.06 -8.43
C ALA A 384 -3.33 16.88 -9.31
N LEU A 385 -2.01 16.81 -9.05
CA LEU A 385 -1.01 17.50 -9.88
C LEU A 385 -1.05 17.02 -11.34
N VAL A 386 -1.17 15.71 -11.58
CA VAL A 386 -1.36 15.15 -12.93
C VAL A 386 -2.62 15.74 -13.58
N GLY A 387 -3.74 15.79 -12.85
CA GLY A 387 -4.98 16.39 -13.35
C GLY A 387 -4.82 17.87 -13.70
N VAL A 388 -4.22 18.66 -12.81
CA VAL A 388 -3.95 20.10 -13.02
C VAL A 388 -3.03 20.34 -14.22
N LEU A 389 -1.94 19.58 -14.35
CA LEU A 389 -1.03 19.68 -15.49
C LEU A 389 -1.74 19.38 -16.81
N SER A 390 -2.61 18.35 -16.80
CA SER A 390 -3.36 17.98 -18.00
C SER A 390 -4.45 18.99 -18.37
N ASP A 391 -5.21 19.49 -17.40
CA ASP A 391 -6.34 20.39 -17.67
C ASP A 391 -5.91 21.86 -17.89
N ARG A 392 -5.04 22.41 -17.01
CA ARG A 392 -4.67 23.83 -17.07
C ARG A 392 -3.51 24.14 -17.99
N MET A 393 -2.54 23.22 -18.08
CA MET A 393 -1.38 23.38 -18.98
C MET A 393 -1.59 22.70 -20.33
N HIS A 394 -2.77 22.08 -20.55
CA HIS A 394 -3.15 21.37 -21.77
C HIS A 394 -2.14 20.28 -22.18
N LEU A 395 -1.45 19.68 -21.20
CA LEU A 395 -0.52 18.60 -21.47
C LEU A 395 -1.27 17.28 -21.73
N PRO A 396 -0.81 16.43 -22.66
CA PRO A 396 -1.28 15.06 -22.73
C PRO A 396 -1.19 14.37 -21.38
N LEU A 397 -2.17 13.52 -21.06
CA LEU A 397 -2.23 12.85 -19.75
C LEU A 397 -0.98 12.00 -19.49
N GLY A 398 -0.48 11.30 -20.52
CA GLY A 398 0.77 10.54 -20.45
C GLY A 398 1.96 11.42 -20.10
N THR A 399 2.06 12.63 -20.65
CA THR A 399 3.12 13.59 -20.34
C THR A 399 3.03 14.06 -18.89
N ALA A 400 1.82 14.40 -18.40
CA ALA A 400 1.60 14.80 -17.02
C ALA A 400 1.98 13.69 -16.02
N ILE A 401 1.59 12.45 -16.30
CA ILE A 401 1.98 11.27 -15.52
C ILE A 401 3.50 11.12 -15.52
N GLY A 402 4.14 11.19 -16.69
CA GLY A 402 5.59 11.02 -16.85
C GLY A 402 6.39 12.04 -16.03
N ILE A 403 6.01 13.32 -16.09
CA ILE A 403 6.65 14.40 -15.31
C ILE A 403 6.51 14.14 -13.80
N CYS A 404 5.30 13.89 -13.33
CA CYS A 404 5.05 13.65 -11.91
C CYS A 404 5.81 12.42 -11.39
N ALA A 405 5.80 11.32 -12.14
CA ALA A 405 6.53 10.11 -11.79
C ALA A 405 8.06 10.32 -11.81
N ALA A 406 8.59 11.05 -12.79
CA ALA A 406 10.01 11.36 -12.87
C ALA A 406 10.49 12.15 -11.64
N VAL A 407 9.74 13.20 -11.25
CA VAL A 407 10.03 14.00 -10.05
C VAL A 407 9.99 13.11 -8.79
N ALA A 408 8.96 12.28 -8.66
CA ALA A 408 8.77 11.41 -7.52
C ALA A 408 9.90 10.37 -7.38
N TYR A 409 10.23 9.64 -8.45
CA TYR A 409 11.28 8.63 -8.40
C TYR A 409 12.69 9.22 -8.36
N ALA A 410 12.94 10.41 -8.95
CA ALA A 410 14.17 11.16 -8.76
C ALA A 410 14.37 11.52 -7.28
N MET A 411 13.31 11.97 -6.60
CA MET A 411 13.34 12.25 -5.16
C MET A 411 13.70 10.99 -4.36
N VAL A 412 13.15 9.81 -4.71
CA VAL A 412 13.54 8.54 -4.06
C VAL A 412 15.04 8.28 -4.20
N VAL A 413 15.59 8.44 -5.42
CA VAL A 413 17.02 8.21 -5.68
C VAL A 413 17.89 9.17 -4.86
N VAL A 414 17.61 10.48 -4.92
CA VAL A 414 18.36 11.52 -4.20
C VAL A 414 18.31 11.27 -2.69
N VAL A 415 17.13 11.01 -2.15
CA VAL A 415 16.95 10.78 -0.71
C VAL A 415 17.61 9.48 -0.26
N ALA A 416 17.52 8.41 -1.06
CA ALA A 416 18.19 7.15 -0.77
C ALA A 416 19.72 7.32 -0.73
N LEU A 417 20.29 8.23 -1.53
CA LEU A 417 21.72 8.59 -1.45
C LEU A 417 22.11 9.26 -0.12
N CYS A 418 21.19 9.99 0.50
CA CYS A 418 21.41 10.71 1.76
C CYS A 418 21.14 9.86 3.01
N LEU A 419 20.44 8.73 2.87
CA LEU A 419 20.11 7.82 3.97
C LEU A 419 21.22 6.77 4.19
N PRO A 420 21.43 6.29 5.43
CA PRO A 420 22.40 5.25 5.72
C PRO A 420 21.95 3.90 5.16
N GLU A 421 22.92 3.02 4.83
CA GLU A 421 22.63 1.61 4.59
C GLU A 421 22.39 0.91 5.92
N THR A 422 21.30 0.17 6.00
CA THR A 422 20.86 -0.48 7.25
C THR A 422 20.92 -2.01 7.19
N ARG A 423 21.35 -2.58 6.07
CA ARG A 423 21.48 -4.02 5.89
C ARG A 423 22.26 -4.67 7.03
N GLY A 424 21.68 -5.68 7.65
CA GLY A 424 22.35 -6.48 8.70
C GLY A 424 22.38 -5.81 10.08
N ARG A 425 21.70 -4.69 10.29
CA ARG A 425 21.56 -4.11 11.63
C ARG A 425 20.73 -5.03 12.52
N ASP A 426 21.27 -5.35 13.68
CA ASP A 426 20.54 -6.12 14.69
C ASP A 426 19.50 -5.20 15.37
N LEU A 427 18.23 -5.56 15.23
CA LEU A 427 17.12 -4.82 15.84
C LEU A 427 17.09 -4.90 17.38
N ARG A 428 17.91 -5.76 17.98
CA ARG A 428 17.99 -5.92 19.45
C ARG A 428 19.05 -5.02 20.10
N GLN A 429 19.97 -4.46 19.31
CA GLN A 429 21.09 -3.65 19.81
C GLN A 429 20.87 -2.13 19.68
N ASN A 430 19.75 -1.69 19.12
CA ASN A 430 19.40 -0.27 18.93
C ASN A 430 18.22 0.14 19.81
#